data_e64f5f455e6084525fa06ef0e6d7cfb3
#
_entry.id   e64f5f455e6084525fa06ef0e6d7cfb3
#
_cell.length_a   1.000
_cell.length_b   1.000
_cell.length_c   1.000
_cell.angle_alpha   90.00
_cell.angle_beta   90.00
_cell.angle_gamma   90.00
#
_symmetry.space_group_name_H-M   'P 1'
#
loop_
_entity.id
_entity.type
_entity.pdbx_description
1 polymer ?
#
loop_
_entity_poly.entity_id
_entity_poly.type
_entity_poly.pdbx_seq_one_letter_code
_entity_poly.pdbx_strand_id
1 'polypeptide(L)'
;MYRILFLFLLLPLWSVAAVNLPSDYVGVEIYQSTIDEVSKKLGKSKLQNIPYGHHENGYCYVSDNGIYAVFSSGLMGAKSIITRMSIHLDNPGLKCSPSKLELPPCIGQFCLGVSKNASESFLGGVLDITNDGSNSYVKSFWLTRKLSEDEKQKLNLSEEMTVADITNNIWFKFVNEEAIEIGVIKFETY
;
A
#
# COMPACT_ATOMS: atom_id res chain seq x y z
N MET A 1 -53.46 -14.98 32.93
CA MET A 1 -52.13 -14.37 33.10
C MET A 1 -51.18 -15.04 32.11
N TYR A 2 -50.92 -14.42 30.96
CA TYR A 2 -49.96 -14.92 29.96
C TYR A 2 -48.61 -14.20 30.18
N ARG A 3 -47.56 -14.95 30.52
CA ARG A 3 -46.20 -14.48 30.57
C ARG A 3 -45.61 -14.57 29.17
N ILE A 4 -45.41 -13.43 28.51
CA ILE A 4 -44.70 -13.33 27.25
C ILE A 4 -43.22 -13.37 27.59
N LEU A 5 -42.56 -14.45 27.20
CA LEU A 5 -41.09 -14.62 27.29
C LEU A 5 -40.46 -13.90 26.12
N PHE A 6 -39.87 -12.73 26.35
CA PHE A 6 -39.06 -12.03 25.35
C PHE A 6 -37.71 -12.75 25.20
N LEU A 7 -37.59 -13.54 24.15
CA LEU A 7 -36.34 -14.15 23.75
C LEU A 7 -35.50 -13.08 23.04
N PHE A 8 -34.59 -12.45 23.75
CA PHE A 8 -33.59 -11.57 23.15
C PHE A 8 -32.62 -12.45 22.31
N LEU A 9 -32.82 -12.47 20.99
CA LEU A 9 -31.85 -12.98 20.03
C LEU A 9 -30.63 -12.07 20.06
N LEU A 10 -29.58 -12.46 20.80
CA LEU A 10 -28.26 -11.91 20.72
C LEU A 10 -27.66 -12.30 19.35
N LEU A 11 -27.91 -11.49 18.33
CA LEU A 11 -27.16 -11.57 17.09
C LEU A 11 -25.71 -11.20 17.38
N PRO A 12 -24.74 -12.05 17.08
CA PRO A 12 -23.35 -11.66 17.20
C PRO A 12 -23.10 -10.51 16.20
N LEU A 13 -22.83 -9.33 16.73
CA LEU A 13 -22.25 -8.23 15.95
C LEU A 13 -20.88 -8.71 15.50
N TRP A 14 -20.81 -9.23 14.31
CA TRP A 14 -19.54 -9.48 13.65
C TRP A 14 -18.95 -8.10 13.35
N SER A 15 -18.11 -7.61 14.24
CA SER A 15 -17.25 -6.48 13.92
C SER A 15 -16.32 -6.96 12.81
N VAL A 16 -16.55 -6.50 11.60
CA VAL A 16 -15.56 -6.63 10.54
C VAL A 16 -14.36 -5.83 11.02
N ALA A 17 -13.33 -6.54 11.48
CA ALA A 17 -12.08 -5.91 11.86
C ALA A 17 -11.60 -5.13 10.62
N ALA A 18 -11.38 -3.84 10.77
CA ALA A 18 -10.84 -3.01 9.70
C ALA A 18 -9.51 -3.63 9.26
N VAL A 19 -9.42 -4.05 8.01
CA VAL A 19 -8.17 -4.58 7.45
C VAL A 19 -7.17 -3.44 7.44
N ASN A 20 -6.16 -3.56 8.30
CA ASN A 20 -5.10 -2.58 8.37
C ASN A 20 -4.05 -2.93 7.32
N LEU A 21 -4.02 -2.18 6.21
CA LEU A 21 -3.00 -2.39 5.19
C LEU A 21 -1.62 -2.00 5.75
N PRO A 22 -0.57 -2.77 5.41
CA PRO A 22 0.78 -2.44 5.84
C PRO A 22 1.20 -1.11 5.23
N SER A 23 1.76 -0.25 6.07
CA SER A 23 2.32 1.05 5.66
C SER A 23 3.84 1.08 5.73
N ASP A 24 4.48 0.00 6.21
CA ASP A 24 5.92 -0.13 6.41
C ASP A 24 6.49 -1.33 5.66
N TYR A 25 7.69 -1.14 5.08
CA TYR A 25 8.51 -2.20 4.54
C TYR A 25 9.98 -1.85 4.74
N VAL A 26 10.73 -2.72 5.39
CA VAL A 26 12.13 -2.55 5.81
C VAL A 26 12.39 -1.22 6.52
N GLY A 27 11.39 -0.75 7.30
CA GLY A 27 11.42 0.51 8.03
C GLY A 27 11.31 1.75 7.14
N VAL A 28 10.79 1.61 5.93
CA VAL A 28 10.34 2.72 5.08
C VAL A 28 8.82 2.78 5.21
N GLU A 29 8.30 3.89 5.70
CA GLU A 29 6.87 4.06 5.96
C GLU A 29 6.24 5.03 4.96
N ILE A 30 5.10 4.62 4.37
CA ILE A 30 4.33 5.45 3.44
C ILE A 30 3.82 6.70 4.17
N TYR A 31 3.93 7.87 3.54
CA TYR A 31 3.58 9.20 4.03
C TYR A 31 4.43 9.73 5.19
N GLN A 32 5.44 8.98 5.64
CA GLN A 32 6.38 9.44 6.67
C GLN A 32 7.81 9.48 6.16
N SER A 33 8.24 8.43 5.44
CA SER A 33 9.59 8.37 4.90
C SER A 33 9.74 9.18 3.62
N THR A 34 10.92 9.75 3.45
CA THR A 34 11.31 10.48 2.24
C THR A 34 12.14 9.60 1.31
N ILE A 35 12.23 10.00 0.04
CA ILE A 35 13.08 9.34 -0.96
C ILE A 35 14.56 9.31 -0.53
N ASP A 36 15.03 10.37 0.17
CA ASP A 36 16.39 10.43 0.68
C ASP A 36 16.65 9.46 1.83
N GLU A 37 15.67 9.25 2.70
CA GLU A 37 15.77 8.26 3.79
C GLU A 37 15.82 6.83 3.25
N VAL A 38 15.07 6.53 2.19
CA VAL A 38 15.18 5.24 1.48
C VAL A 38 16.61 5.03 0.99
N SER A 39 17.20 6.04 0.33
CA SER A 39 18.59 5.97 -0.18
C SER A 39 19.63 5.83 0.93
N LYS A 40 19.46 6.50 2.07
CA LYS A 40 20.32 6.34 3.24
C LYS A 40 20.27 4.92 3.81
N LYS A 41 19.07 4.34 3.87
CA LYS A 41 18.81 3.04 4.47
C LYS A 41 19.23 1.88 3.57
N LEU A 42 18.81 1.89 2.31
CA LEU A 42 19.00 0.78 1.38
C LEU A 42 20.27 0.93 0.51
N GLY A 43 20.88 2.08 0.52
CA GLY A 43 22.06 2.40 -0.30
C GLY A 43 21.74 3.36 -1.43
N LYS A 44 22.79 3.85 -2.09
CA LYS A 44 22.65 4.77 -3.22
C LYS A 44 21.99 4.06 -4.39
N SER A 45 20.95 4.66 -4.96
CA SER A 45 20.31 4.24 -6.19
C SER A 45 20.08 5.44 -7.10
N LYS A 46 19.83 5.17 -8.37
CA LYS A 46 19.51 6.22 -9.33
C LYS A 46 18.00 6.50 -9.28
N LEU A 47 17.65 7.76 -9.05
CA LEU A 47 16.28 8.21 -9.18
C LEU A 47 15.84 8.05 -10.64
N GLN A 48 14.71 7.41 -10.86
CA GLN A 48 14.18 7.13 -12.18
C GLN A 48 12.67 7.27 -12.21
N ASN A 49 12.11 7.49 -13.39
CA ASN A 49 10.66 7.51 -13.58
C ASN A 49 10.12 6.08 -13.38
N ILE A 50 9.04 5.95 -12.61
CA ILE A 50 8.36 4.68 -12.38
C ILE A 50 7.19 4.59 -13.37
N PRO A 51 7.17 3.58 -14.25
CA PRO A 51 6.22 3.51 -15.37
C PRO A 51 4.77 3.27 -14.96
N TYR A 52 4.53 2.86 -13.72
CA TYR A 52 3.19 2.48 -13.23
C TYR A 52 2.38 3.64 -12.63
N GLY A 53 2.92 4.87 -12.65
CA GLY A 53 2.27 6.05 -12.09
C GLY A 53 2.44 7.27 -12.96
N HIS A 54 1.47 8.19 -12.93
CA HIS A 54 1.59 9.47 -13.59
C HIS A 54 2.64 10.32 -12.88
N HIS A 55 3.82 10.51 -13.50
CA HIS A 55 4.92 11.36 -13.00
C HIS A 55 5.51 10.93 -11.65
N GLU A 56 5.50 9.64 -11.34
CA GLU A 56 6.19 9.13 -10.16
C GLU A 56 7.68 8.96 -10.42
N ASN A 57 8.49 9.38 -9.45
CA ASN A 57 9.92 9.11 -9.41
C ASN A 57 10.24 8.22 -8.23
N GLY A 58 11.20 7.33 -8.39
CA GLY A 58 11.52 6.40 -7.32
C GLY A 58 12.86 5.71 -7.48
N TYR A 59 13.12 4.85 -6.52
CA TYR A 59 14.28 3.97 -6.47
C TYR A 59 13.85 2.52 -6.62
N CYS A 60 14.68 1.76 -7.32
CA CYS A 60 14.59 0.31 -7.36
C CYS A 60 15.81 -0.32 -6.71
N TYR A 61 15.59 -1.33 -5.88
CA TYR A 61 16.62 -2.12 -5.23
C TYR A 61 16.42 -3.60 -5.51
N VAL A 62 17.51 -4.35 -5.48
CA VAL A 62 17.52 -5.80 -5.52
C VAL A 62 18.44 -6.33 -4.41
N SER A 63 18.00 -7.36 -3.71
CA SER A 63 18.79 -8.04 -2.69
C SER A 63 19.32 -9.39 -3.19
N ASP A 64 20.27 -9.94 -2.46
CA ASP A 64 20.95 -11.21 -2.83
C ASP A 64 19.98 -12.40 -2.91
N ASN A 65 18.84 -12.35 -2.21
CA ASN A 65 17.78 -13.35 -2.31
C ASN A 65 16.89 -13.20 -3.57
N GLY A 66 17.22 -12.26 -4.47
CA GLY A 66 16.51 -12.06 -5.73
C GLY A 66 15.21 -11.26 -5.63
N ILE A 67 14.88 -10.71 -4.46
CA ILE A 67 13.71 -9.84 -4.29
C ILE A 67 14.04 -8.44 -4.77
N TYR A 68 13.15 -7.87 -5.59
CA TYR A 68 13.20 -6.47 -6.01
C TYR A 68 12.22 -5.64 -5.16
N ALA A 69 12.61 -4.43 -4.81
CA ALA A 69 11.74 -3.47 -4.14
C ALA A 69 11.77 -2.11 -4.84
N VAL A 70 10.59 -1.53 -5.05
CA VAL A 70 10.42 -0.21 -5.63
C VAL A 70 9.77 0.71 -4.61
N PHE A 71 10.34 1.89 -4.43
CA PHE A 71 9.80 2.95 -3.59
C PHE A 71 9.62 4.18 -4.45
N SER A 72 8.42 4.75 -4.48
CA SER A 72 8.16 5.92 -5.29
C SER A 72 7.42 7.02 -4.55
N SER A 73 7.65 8.23 -5.06
CA SER A 73 7.01 9.48 -4.66
C SER A 73 6.30 10.05 -5.86
N GLY A 74 5.04 10.43 -5.72
CA GLY A 74 4.20 10.94 -6.80
C GLY A 74 3.74 12.37 -6.57
N LEU A 75 2.90 12.87 -7.49
CA LEU A 75 2.35 14.23 -7.48
C LEU A 75 1.60 14.61 -6.20
N MET A 76 0.97 13.63 -5.56
CA MET A 76 0.14 13.83 -4.35
C MET A 76 0.96 13.84 -3.05
N GLY A 77 2.23 13.49 -3.09
CA GLY A 77 3.10 13.37 -1.91
C GLY A 77 4.24 14.36 -1.91
N ALA A 78 4.03 15.68 -2.16
CA ALA A 78 5.12 16.64 -2.20
C ALA A 78 6.45 15.97 -2.59
N LYS A 79 6.85 16.02 -3.80
CA LYS A 79 7.99 15.46 -4.58
C LYS A 79 9.04 14.55 -3.89
N SER A 80 8.96 14.33 -2.58
CA SER A 80 9.96 13.59 -1.80
C SER A 80 9.40 12.53 -0.84
N ILE A 81 8.11 12.57 -0.49
CA ILE A 81 7.51 11.63 0.46
C ILE A 81 7.12 10.35 -0.28
N ILE A 82 7.44 9.20 0.30
CA ILE A 82 7.05 7.90 -0.26
C ILE A 82 5.54 7.73 -0.16
N THR A 83 4.90 7.54 -1.30
CA THR A 83 3.46 7.30 -1.41
C THR A 83 3.14 5.88 -1.85
N ARG A 84 4.13 5.18 -2.42
CA ARG A 84 3.98 3.83 -2.97
C ARG A 84 5.22 2.99 -2.70
N MET A 85 5.01 1.73 -2.40
CA MET A 85 6.06 0.71 -2.36
C MET A 85 5.55 -0.61 -2.95
N SER A 86 6.45 -1.37 -3.58
CA SER A 86 6.15 -2.70 -4.10
C SER A 86 7.35 -3.63 -4.04
N ILE A 87 7.07 -4.93 -3.98
CA ILE A 87 8.05 -6.00 -4.06
C ILE A 87 7.72 -6.92 -5.24
N HIS A 88 8.77 -7.48 -5.83
CA HIS A 88 8.64 -8.29 -7.06
C HIS A 88 9.61 -9.47 -7.01
N LEU A 89 9.20 -10.60 -7.60
CA LEU A 89 10.09 -11.74 -7.87
C LEU A 89 10.98 -11.51 -9.09
N ASP A 90 10.46 -10.79 -10.08
CA ASP A 90 11.16 -10.48 -11.32
C ASP A 90 11.53 -9.00 -11.38
N ASN A 91 12.53 -8.67 -12.20
CA ASN A 91 12.90 -7.29 -12.43
C ASN A 91 11.69 -6.50 -13.00
N PRO A 92 11.25 -5.42 -12.33
CA PRO A 92 10.10 -4.64 -12.77
C PRO A 92 10.37 -3.77 -14.03
N GLY A 93 11.41 -4.05 -14.79
CA GLY A 93 11.81 -3.26 -15.96
C GLY A 93 12.58 -1.98 -15.61
N LEU A 94 13.10 -1.90 -14.39
CA LEU A 94 13.82 -0.75 -13.85
C LEU A 94 15.32 -1.04 -13.70
N LYS A 95 16.13 0.02 -13.61
CA LYS A 95 17.54 -0.11 -13.22
C LYS A 95 17.64 -0.18 -11.70
N CYS A 96 17.72 -1.40 -11.17
CA CYS A 96 17.78 -1.64 -9.73
C CYS A 96 19.23 -1.65 -9.23
N SER A 97 19.46 -1.04 -8.08
CA SER A 97 20.73 -1.05 -7.36
C SER A 97 20.74 -2.16 -6.30
N PRO A 98 21.91 -2.73 -5.98
CA PRO A 98 22.02 -3.65 -4.85
C PRO A 98 21.56 -2.99 -3.55
N SER A 99 20.72 -3.70 -2.79
CA SER A 99 20.28 -3.27 -1.47
C SER A 99 21.35 -3.58 -0.43
N LYS A 100 21.55 -2.68 0.53
CA LYS A 100 22.40 -2.94 1.71
C LYS A 100 21.74 -3.87 2.74
N LEU A 101 20.42 -3.98 2.67
CA LEU A 101 19.62 -4.83 3.55
C LEU A 101 19.04 -5.98 2.74
N GLU A 102 18.84 -7.11 3.39
CA GLU A 102 18.01 -8.16 2.83
C GLU A 102 16.57 -7.65 2.69
N LEU A 103 15.96 -7.93 1.54
CA LEU A 103 14.58 -7.54 1.26
C LEU A 103 13.67 -8.74 1.56
N PRO A 104 12.79 -8.65 2.58
CA PRO A 104 11.83 -9.70 2.86
C PRO A 104 10.87 -9.93 1.68
N PRO A 105 10.40 -11.17 1.45
CA PRO A 105 9.43 -11.45 0.41
C PRO A 105 8.00 -10.99 0.76
N CYS A 106 7.82 -10.28 1.87
CA CYS A 106 6.50 -9.90 2.38
C CYS A 106 6.44 -8.41 2.71
N ILE A 107 5.32 -7.76 2.39
CA ILE A 107 4.91 -6.47 2.93
C ILE A 107 3.84 -6.74 4.00
N GLY A 108 4.19 -6.61 5.28
CA GLY A 108 3.33 -7.04 6.37
C GLY A 108 2.99 -8.53 6.26
N GLN A 109 1.71 -8.86 6.20
CA GLN A 109 1.22 -10.24 6.08
C GLN A 109 1.11 -10.75 4.64
N PHE A 110 1.36 -9.90 3.65
CA PHE A 110 1.22 -10.25 2.23
C PHE A 110 2.57 -10.61 1.65
N CYS A 111 2.72 -11.88 1.25
CA CYS A 111 3.98 -12.44 0.78
C CYS A 111 3.92 -12.82 -0.71
N LEU A 112 5.04 -12.65 -1.41
CA LEU A 112 5.22 -13.22 -2.75
C LEU A 112 5.02 -14.74 -2.69
N GLY A 113 4.45 -15.32 -3.75
CA GLY A 113 4.06 -16.74 -3.80
C GLY A 113 2.70 -17.04 -3.16
N VAL A 114 2.06 -16.07 -2.49
CA VAL A 114 0.71 -16.29 -1.95
C VAL A 114 -0.31 -16.48 -3.08
N SER A 115 -1.27 -17.40 -2.88
CA SER A 115 -2.33 -17.60 -3.87
C SER A 115 -3.36 -16.46 -3.86
N LYS A 116 -4.05 -16.26 -4.98
CA LYS A 116 -5.12 -15.27 -5.10
C LYS A 116 -6.19 -15.49 -4.03
N ASN A 117 -6.67 -16.73 -3.85
CA ASN A 117 -7.70 -17.06 -2.85
C ASN A 117 -7.25 -16.73 -1.41
N ALA A 118 -5.99 -16.97 -1.09
CA ALA A 118 -5.46 -16.60 0.23
C ALA A 118 -5.38 -15.09 0.39
N SER A 119 -4.98 -14.35 -0.65
CA SER A 119 -4.96 -12.87 -0.64
C SER A 119 -6.37 -12.30 -0.42
N GLU A 120 -7.37 -12.82 -1.12
CA GLU A 120 -8.78 -12.44 -0.96
C GLU A 120 -9.30 -12.74 0.45
N SER A 121 -8.92 -13.89 1.02
CA SER A 121 -9.27 -14.25 2.39
C SER A 121 -8.68 -13.28 3.42
N PHE A 122 -7.39 -12.91 3.28
CA PHE A 122 -6.75 -11.92 4.15
C PHE A 122 -7.38 -10.53 4.06
N LEU A 123 -7.86 -10.15 2.87
CA LEU A 123 -8.46 -8.85 2.62
C LEU A 123 -9.97 -8.80 2.90
N GLY A 124 -10.56 -9.92 3.29
CA GLY A 124 -11.97 -10.02 3.61
C GLY A 124 -12.90 -9.79 2.42
N GLY A 125 -12.45 -10.10 1.19
CA GLY A 125 -13.27 -9.96 -0.01
C GLY A 125 -12.51 -10.11 -1.32
N VAL A 126 -13.26 -10.15 -2.41
CA VAL A 126 -12.77 -10.35 -3.76
C VAL A 126 -11.86 -9.19 -4.20
N LEU A 127 -10.82 -9.53 -4.93
CA LEU A 127 -9.94 -8.57 -5.59
C LEU A 127 -10.54 -8.11 -6.92
N ASP A 128 -10.53 -6.81 -7.16
CA ASP A 128 -10.98 -6.23 -8.42
C ASP A 128 -9.87 -6.34 -9.48
N ILE A 129 -10.25 -6.69 -10.71
CA ILE A 129 -9.31 -6.77 -11.84
C ILE A 129 -8.95 -5.34 -12.27
N THR A 130 -7.66 -5.05 -12.44
CA THR A 130 -7.24 -3.79 -13.05
C THR A 130 -7.51 -3.80 -14.55
N ASN A 131 -7.97 -2.66 -15.09
CA ASN A 131 -8.35 -2.55 -16.51
C ASN A 131 -7.16 -2.46 -17.48
N ASP A 132 -5.94 -2.70 -17.01
CA ASP A 132 -4.71 -2.59 -17.83
C ASP A 132 -4.32 -3.87 -18.58
N GLY A 133 -5.11 -4.94 -18.43
CA GLY A 133 -4.87 -6.23 -19.10
C GLY A 133 -3.67 -7.02 -18.56
N SER A 134 -3.09 -6.61 -17.42
CA SER A 134 -1.82 -7.16 -16.91
C SER A 134 -1.97 -8.35 -15.95
N ASN A 135 -3.13 -8.97 -15.80
CA ASN A 135 -3.44 -9.92 -14.72
C ASN A 135 -3.15 -9.36 -13.32
N SER A 136 -3.32 -8.06 -13.17
CA SER A 136 -3.16 -7.36 -11.91
C SER A 136 -4.52 -7.18 -11.24
N TYR A 137 -4.52 -7.26 -9.92
CA TYR A 137 -5.71 -7.20 -9.08
C TYR A 137 -5.48 -6.18 -7.98
N VAL A 138 -6.52 -5.44 -7.64
CA VAL A 138 -6.46 -4.38 -6.63
C VAL A 138 -7.57 -4.54 -5.60
N LYS A 139 -7.29 -4.14 -4.37
CA LYS A 139 -8.29 -3.90 -3.34
C LYS A 139 -8.11 -2.48 -2.81
N SER A 140 -9.20 -1.71 -2.86
CA SER A 140 -9.22 -0.33 -2.38
C SER A 140 -9.96 -0.23 -1.05
N PHE A 141 -9.40 0.56 -0.14
CA PHE A 141 -9.98 0.88 1.16
C PHE A 141 -10.11 2.40 1.27
N TRP A 142 -11.30 2.86 1.60
CA TRP A 142 -11.63 4.27 1.72
C TRP A 142 -11.85 4.61 3.18
N LEU A 143 -11.22 5.68 3.63
CA LEU A 143 -11.37 6.20 4.98
C LEU A 143 -11.44 7.72 4.91
N THR A 144 -12.45 8.28 5.56
CA THR A 144 -12.53 9.72 5.76
C THR A 144 -12.13 10.03 7.20
N ARG A 145 -11.20 10.97 7.38
CA ARG A 145 -10.78 11.43 8.70
C ARG A 145 -10.98 12.94 8.84
N LYS A 146 -11.19 13.40 10.06
CA LYS A 146 -11.20 14.84 10.34
C LYS A 146 -9.78 15.40 10.29
N LEU A 147 -9.64 16.58 9.74
CA LEU A 147 -8.41 17.37 9.78
C LEU A 147 -8.33 18.13 11.10
N SER A 148 -7.14 18.16 11.70
CA SER A 148 -6.85 19.07 12.81
C SER A 148 -6.54 20.48 12.28
N GLU A 149 -6.70 21.49 13.13
CA GLU A 149 -6.36 22.87 12.76
C GLU A 149 -4.87 23.04 12.43
N ASP A 150 -3.99 22.31 13.14
CA ASP A 150 -2.55 22.30 12.85
C ASP A 150 -2.23 21.74 11.47
N GLU A 151 -2.95 20.69 11.04
CA GLU A 151 -2.79 20.12 9.69
C GLU A 151 -3.27 21.09 8.62
N LYS A 152 -4.43 21.73 8.82
CA LYS A 152 -4.95 22.74 7.89
C LYS A 152 -3.94 23.87 7.69
N GLN A 153 -3.35 24.38 8.78
CA GLN A 153 -2.32 25.43 8.70
C GLN A 153 -1.06 24.95 7.96
N LYS A 154 -0.54 23.77 8.28
CA LYS A 154 0.64 23.21 7.63
C LYS A 154 0.45 22.98 6.14
N LEU A 155 -0.76 22.56 5.74
CA LEU A 155 -1.12 22.26 4.36
C LEU A 155 -1.67 23.46 3.61
N ASN A 156 -1.83 24.60 4.27
CA ASN A 156 -2.43 25.83 3.74
C ASN A 156 -3.82 25.57 3.13
N LEU A 157 -4.64 24.78 3.83
CA LEU A 157 -6.00 24.46 3.42
C LEU A 157 -6.98 25.53 3.89
N SER A 158 -8.13 25.66 3.18
CA SER A 158 -9.19 26.56 3.60
C SER A 158 -9.85 26.06 4.91
N GLU A 159 -10.41 27.00 5.69
CA GLU A 159 -11.12 26.65 6.94
C GLU A 159 -12.34 25.73 6.69
N GLU A 160 -12.90 25.77 5.49
CA GLU A 160 -14.04 24.94 5.07
C GLU A 160 -13.64 23.46 4.88
N MET A 161 -12.37 23.16 4.63
CA MET A 161 -11.87 21.79 4.51
C MET A 161 -11.76 21.16 5.90
N THR A 162 -12.74 20.33 6.24
CA THR A 162 -12.82 19.70 7.57
C THR A 162 -12.42 18.25 7.59
N VAL A 163 -12.28 17.62 6.43
CA VAL A 163 -11.99 16.19 6.26
C VAL A 163 -10.94 15.97 5.20
N ALA A 164 -10.19 14.88 5.35
CA ALA A 164 -9.36 14.29 4.31
C ALA A 164 -9.90 12.92 3.94
N ASP A 165 -9.97 12.64 2.66
CA ASP A 165 -10.27 11.31 2.15
C ASP A 165 -8.97 10.57 1.90
N ILE A 166 -8.84 9.41 2.51
CA ILE A 166 -7.68 8.54 2.40
C ILE A 166 -8.09 7.32 1.58
N THR A 167 -7.38 7.08 0.49
CA THR A 167 -7.50 5.84 -0.27
C THR A 167 -6.24 5.03 -0.09
N ASN A 168 -6.37 3.84 0.47
CA ASN A 168 -5.31 2.86 0.57
C ASN A 168 -5.61 1.73 -0.41
N ASN A 169 -4.68 1.46 -1.31
CA ASN A 169 -4.79 0.36 -2.26
C ASN A 169 -3.67 -0.63 -2.01
N ILE A 170 -4.03 -1.91 -2.07
CA ILE A 170 -3.06 -2.99 -2.23
C ILE A 170 -3.33 -3.65 -3.57
N TRP A 171 -2.26 -3.95 -4.32
CA TRP A 171 -2.39 -4.67 -5.58
C TRP A 171 -1.49 -5.89 -5.59
N PHE A 172 -1.88 -6.84 -6.44
CA PHE A 172 -1.16 -8.07 -6.69
C PHE A 172 -1.10 -8.32 -8.19
N LYS A 173 0.01 -8.88 -8.65
CA LYS A 173 0.09 -9.50 -9.98
C LYS A 173 0.32 -10.99 -9.78
N PHE A 174 -0.52 -11.81 -10.39
CA PHE A 174 -0.44 -13.26 -10.29
C PHE A 174 0.03 -13.88 -11.59
N VAL A 175 0.89 -14.91 -11.46
CA VAL A 175 1.26 -15.83 -12.54
C VAL A 175 1.06 -17.24 -11.98
N ASN A 176 0.33 -18.08 -12.72
CA ASN A 176 -0.04 -19.43 -12.27
C ASN A 176 -0.65 -19.45 -10.86
N GLU A 177 -1.56 -18.49 -10.57
CA GLU A 177 -2.23 -18.30 -9.28
C GLU A 177 -1.33 -17.87 -8.12
N GLU A 178 -0.04 -17.62 -8.32
CA GLU A 178 0.90 -17.17 -7.30
C GLU A 178 1.27 -15.69 -7.50
N ALA A 179 1.32 -14.93 -6.42
CA ALA A 179 1.67 -13.52 -6.44
C ALA A 179 3.17 -13.34 -6.76
N ILE A 180 3.47 -12.74 -7.90
CA ILE A 180 4.83 -12.38 -8.31
C ILE A 180 5.16 -10.91 -8.02
N GLU A 181 4.14 -10.11 -7.75
CA GLU A 181 4.24 -8.70 -7.39
C GLU A 181 3.18 -8.37 -6.33
N ILE A 182 3.58 -7.60 -5.34
CA ILE A 182 2.71 -7.03 -4.32
C ILE A 182 3.10 -5.59 -4.13
N GLY A 183 2.11 -4.71 -4.06
CA GLY A 183 2.40 -3.33 -3.74
C GLY A 183 1.27 -2.67 -2.97
N VAL A 184 1.63 -1.60 -2.29
CA VAL A 184 0.73 -0.74 -1.55
C VAL A 184 0.93 0.71 -1.94
N ILE A 185 -0.16 1.44 -2.02
CA ILE A 185 -0.16 2.88 -2.30
C ILE A 185 -1.19 3.55 -1.41
N LYS A 186 -0.85 4.73 -0.94
CA LYS A 186 -1.75 5.58 -0.18
C LYS A 186 -1.90 6.91 -0.91
N PHE A 187 -3.15 7.39 -0.97
CA PHE A 187 -3.48 8.73 -1.44
C PHE A 187 -4.26 9.45 -0.35
N GLU A 188 -3.93 10.71 -0.13
CA GLU A 188 -4.72 11.64 0.68
C GLU A 188 -5.19 12.79 -0.22
N THR A 189 -6.49 13.09 -0.18
CA THR A 189 -7.11 14.23 -0.88
C THR A 189 -7.86 15.09 0.14
N TYR A 190 -7.81 16.40 -0.06
CA TYR A 190 -8.35 17.41 0.86
C TYR A 190 -9.44 18.21 0.19
#